data_fe8d757d3fefd1a3d44f83de4c4d0df6
#
_entry.id   fe8d757d3fefd1a3d44f83de4c4d0df6
#
_cell.length_a   1.000
_cell.length_b   1.000
_cell.length_c   1.000
_cell.angle_alpha   90.00
_cell.angle_beta   90.00
_cell.angle_gamma   90.00
#
_symmetry.space_group_name_H-M   'P 1'
#
loop_
_entity.id
_entity.type
_entity.pdbx_description
1 polymer ?
#
loop_
_entity_poly.entity_id
_entity_poly.type
_entity_poly.pdbx_seq_one_letter_code
_entity_poly.pdbx_strand_id
1 'polypeptide(L)'
;MTGTIFDISHYMLEDGPGIRTNVFVKGCPLRCKWCSNAYGLEKRIQLSYKAQKSVGCGKCIQICPENAITWNEKKSVVVQKFEKCRQCLRCVQVCNFQARAQVGIEKTVEEVVKAVLDDRMFYRRSGGGVTLSGGEILGQADFVGEILKKCVYYGIHTAIETSGYGKWEDLKRILGYTKLVFLDCKCMNREKHKALTGVGNEIILENIVKTAQWCEKHGKQLIIRLPLIPTLNDDDINVRDTAKFVKELRGKPLLNVLPYHNFGASKYETIGKRYPTEDLQPQESEDMQRIKKIFEEVGVRFSVGGYNI
;
A
#
# COMPACT_ATOMS: atom_id res chain seq x y z
N MET A 1 -16.92 3.49 -15.74
CA MET A 1 -16.72 3.26 -14.30
C MET A 1 -15.53 4.07 -13.81
N THR A 2 -15.61 4.73 -12.65
CA THR A 2 -14.56 5.54 -12.05
C THR A 2 -14.13 4.98 -10.70
N GLY A 3 -12.90 5.29 -10.32
CA GLY A 3 -12.35 5.01 -8.99
C GLY A 3 -11.38 6.10 -8.57
N THR A 4 -11.07 6.14 -7.28
CA THR A 4 -10.12 7.12 -6.74
C THR A 4 -8.76 6.46 -6.55
N ILE A 5 -7.75 6.99 -7.20
CA ILE A 5 -6.35 6.59 -7.05
C ILE A 5 -5.56 7.73 -6.43
N PHE A 6 -4.41 7.44 -5.81
CA PHE A 6 -3.53 8.50 -5.35
C PHE A 6 -2.21 8.57 -6.12
N ASP A 7 -1.86 7.51 -6.85
CA ASP A 7 -0.66 7.51 -7.67
C ASP A 7 -0.73 6.44 -8.78
N ILE A 8 0.00 6.66 -9.87
CA ILE A 8 0.42 5.67 -10.86
C ILE A 8 1.93 5.82 -10.97
N SER A 9 2.66 4.85 -10.44
CA SER A 9 4.13 4.86 -10.44
C SER A 9 4.66 3.93 -11.54
N HIS A 10 5.48 4.47 -12.42
CA HIS A 10 6.10 3.75 -13.53
C HIS A 10 7.45 3.15 -13.13
N TYR A 11 7.90 2.13 -13.85
CA TYR A 11 9.26 1.53 -13.72
C TYR A 11 9.58 0.94 -12.35
N MET A 12 8.57 0.42 -11.65
CA MET A 12 8.74 -0.23 -10.35
C MET A 12 9.35 -1.63 -10.52
N LEU A 13 10.21 -2.04 -9.56
CA LEU A 13 10.94 -3.31 -9.60
C LEU A 13 10.64 -4.25 -8.42
N GLU A 14 10.02 -3.73 -7.35
CA GLU A 14 9.87 -4.44 -6.07
C GLU A 14 8.53 -5.17 -5.90
N ASP A 15 7.56 -4.91 -6.80
CA ASP A 15 6.17 -5.34 -6.61
C ASP A 15 5.75 -6.42 -7.62
N GLY A 16 6.68 -7.32 -7.95
CA GLY A 16 6.49 -8.46 -8.83
C GLY A 16 7.57 -8.57 -9.89
N PRO A 17 7.45 -9.54 -10.84
CA PRO A 17 8.46 -9.79 -11.86
C PRO A 17 8.61 -8.63 -12.83
N GLY A 18 9.85 -8.37 -13.23
CA GLY A 18 10.20 -7.39 -14.26
C GLY A 18 9.86 -5.95 -13.91
N ILE A 19 9.84 -5.10 -14.92
CA ILE A 19 9.47 -3.68 -14.79
C ILE A 19 7.95 -3.56 -14.74
N ARG A 20 7.42 -2.82 -13.77
CA ARG A 20 5.99 -2.74 -13.52
C ARG A 20 5.48 -1.31 -13.46
N THR A 21 4.19 -1.16 -13.75
CA THR A 21 3.44 0.04 -13.41
C THR A 21 2.57 -0.28 -12.21
N ASN A 22 2.76 0.46 -11.12
CA ASN A 22 1.94 0.32 -9.92
C ASN A 22 0.81 1.34 -9.92
N VAL A 23 -0.42 0.88 -9.75
CA VAL A 23 -1.60 1.72 -9.60
C VAL A 23 -2.05 1.66 -8.14
N PHE A 24 -2.01 2.79 -7.46
CA PHE A 24 -2.32 2.88 -6.04
C PHE A 24 -3.73 3.46 -5.82
N VAL A 25 -4.67 2.60 -5.43
CA VAL A 25 -6.03 3.01 -5.10
C VAL A 25 -6.10 3.70 -3.74
N LYS A 26 -7.11 4.54 -3.54
CA LYS A 26 -7.32 5.34 -2.34
C LYS A 26 -8.46 4.77 -1.49
N GLY A 27 -8.26 4.79 -0.18
CA GLY A 27 -9.17 4.22 0.83
C GLY A 27 -8.65 2.88 1.37
N CYS A 28 -8.48 2.81 2.68
CA CYS A 28 -8.12 1.59 3.39
C CYS A 28 -8.93 1.50 4.68
N PRO A 29 -9.54 0.36 5.00
CA PRO A 29 -10.22 0.17 6.29
C PRO A 29 -9.23 -0.03 7.45
N LEU A 30 -8.00 -0.44 7.15
CA LEU A 30 -6.95 -0.61 8.16
C LEU A 30 -6.31 0.73 8.52
N ARG A 31 -5.74 0.77 9.74
CA ARG A 31 -4.96 1.90 10.28
C ARG A 31 -3.64 1.39 10.86
N CYS A 32 -2.91 0.63 10.04
CA CYS A 32 -1.62 0.06 10.44
C CYS A 32 -0.69 1.17 10.93
N LYS A 33 -0.10 0.99 12.13
CA LYS A 33 0.79 1.99 12.74
C LYS A 33 2.01 2.31 11.88
N TRP A 34 2.47 1.33 11.09
CA TRP A 34 3.63 1.43 10.19
C TRP A 34 3.27 1.66 8.71
N CYS A 35 2.05 2.14 8.41
CA CYS A 35 1.61 2.26 7.03
C CYS A 35 2.52 3.21 6.23
N SER A 36 3.21 2.72 5.20
CA SER A 36 4.04 3.53 4.31
C SER A 36 3.22 4.34 3.28
N ASN A 37 1.93 4.00 3.12
CA ASN A 37 1.04 4.61 2.14
C ASN A 37 -0.03 5.53 2.78
N ALA A 38 0.43 6.56 3.54
CA ALA A 38 -0.45 7.54 4.20
C ALA A 38 -1.52 8.12 3.27
N TYR A 39 -1.18 8.33 2.00
CA TYR A 39 -2.08 8.85 0.97
C TYR A 39 -3.22 7.91 0.61
N GLY A 40 -3.03 6.60 0.81
CA GLY A 40 -4.03 5.56 0.58
C GLY A 40 -5.03 5.38 1.73
N LEU A 41 -4.82 5.96 2.92
CA LEU A 41 -5.65 5.68 4.09
C LEU A 41 -7.09 6.20 3.96
N GLU A 42 -7.25 7.45 3.54
CA GLU A 42 -8.57 8.09 3.41
C GLU A 42 -9.11 7.92 2.00
N LYS A 43 -10.40 7.61 1.86
CA LYS A 43 -11.05 7.50 0.55
C LYS A 43 -11.20 8.86 -0.14
N ARG A 44 -11.47 9.92 0.64
CA ARG A 44 -11.64 11.28 0.11
C ARG A 44 -10.34 11.85 -0.44
N ILE A 45 -10.47 12.74 -1.41
CA ILE A 45 -9.38 13.58 -1.90
C ILE A 45 -8.91 14.50 -0.78
N GLN A 46 -7.59 14.68 -0.63
CA GLN A 46 -6.98 15.42 0.47
C GLN A 46 -5.99 16.46 -0.04
N LEU A 47 -5.73 17.47 0.79
CA LEU A 47 -4.63 18.39 0.62
C LEU A 47 -3.33 17.77 1.13
N SER A 48 -2.24 17.90 0.38
CA SER A 48 -0.88 17.79 0.90
C SER A 48 -0.18 19.14 0.86
N TYR A 49 0.66 19.41 1.86
CA TYR A 49 1.51 20.60 1.93
C TYR A 49 2.97 20.18 2.13
N LYS A 50 3.81 20.54 1.16
CA LYS A 50 5.26 20.32 1.19
C LYS A 50 5.94 21.66 1.50
N ALA A 51 6.29 21.88 2.77
CA ALA A 51 6.86 23.15 3.23
C ALA A 51 8.14 23.52 2.47
N GLN A 52 8.97 22.52 2.13
CA GLN A 52 10.23 22.70 1.40
C GLN A 52 10.05 23.27 -0.02
N LYS A 53 8.86 23.12 -0.62
CA LYS A 53 8.52 23.70 -1.92
C LYS A 53 7.89 25.10 -1.83
N SER A 54 7.63 25.58 -0.62
CA SER A 54 6.98 26.88 -0.43
C SER A 54 7.98 28.02 -0.53
N VAL A 55 7.72 28.95 -1.44
CA VAL A 55 8.51 30.19 -1.60
C VAL A 55 7.94 31.37 -0.79
N GLY A 56 6.93 31.15 0.05
CA GLY A 56 6.38 32.19 0.89
C GLY A 56 5.63 33.30 0.13
N CYS A 57 5.03 33.03 -1.02
CA CYS A 57 4.34 34.09 -1.80
C CYS A 57 2.98 34.56 -1.22
N GLY A 58 2.45 33.88 -0.21
CA GLY A 58 1.22 34.25 0.51
C GLY A 58 -0.11 34.08 -0.23
N LYS A 59 -0.16 33.75 -1.52
CA LYS A 59 -1.41 33.61 -2.29
C LYS A 59 -2.40 32.62 -1.68
N CYS A 60 -1.90 31.53 -1.11
CA CYS A 60 -2.73 30.50 -0.47
C CYS A 60 -3.38 30.99 0.85
N ILE A 61 -2.79 31.97 1.53
CA ILE A 61 -3.35 32.59 2.74
C ILE A 61 -4.60 33.39 2.36
N GLN A 62 -4.49 34.20 1.30
CA GLN A 62 -5.57 35.09 0.85
C GLN A 62 -6.82 34.31 0.39
N ILE A 63 -6.65 33.14 -0.20
CA ILE A 63 -7.75 32.33 -0.77
C ILE A 63 -8.37 31.37 0.26
N CYS A 64 -7.79 31.20 1.45
CA CYS A 64 -8.25 30.23 2.43
C CYS A 64 -9.49 30.72 3.20
N PRO A 65 -10.69 30.13 2.98
CA PRO A 65 -11.91 30.60 3.65
C PRO A 65 -11.95 30.29 5.14
N GLU A 66 -11.16 29.33 5.61
CA GLU A 66 -11.12 28.87 6.99
C GLU A 66 -9.95 29.47 7.79
N ASN A 67 -9.21 30.43 7.22
CA ASN A 67 -7.98 30.94 7.84
C ASN A 67 -7.04 29.82 8.36
N ALA A 68 -7.07 28.66 7.66
CA ALA A 68 -6.25 27.50 8.00
C ALA A 68 -4.80 27.61 7.52
N ILE A 69 -4.44 28.73 6.91
CA ILE A 69 -3.11 29.02 6.39
C ILE A 69 -2.69 30.37 6.92
N THR A 70 -1.55 30.44 7.59
CA THR A 70 -1.04 31.64 8.22
C THR A 70 0.45 31.83 7.98
N TRP A 71 0.97 33.00 8.23
CA TRP A 71 2.41 33.19 8.39
C TRP A 71 2.86 32.66 9.76
N ASN A 72 4.11 32.19 9.83
CA ASN A 72 4.78 32.00 11.12
C ASN A 72 5.00 33.40 11.80
N GLU A 73 5.42 33.42 13.07
CA GLU A 73 5.64 34.67 13.83
C GLU A 73 6.64 35.61 13.13
N LYS A 74 7.66 35.09 12.49
CA LYS A 74 8.67 35.84 11.74
C LYS A 74 8.23 36.23 10.32
N LYS A 75 7.00 35.90 9.92
CA LYS A 75 6.43 36.12 8.57
C LYS A 75 7.31 35.63 7.42
N SER A 76 8.14 34.62 7.68
CA SER A 76 9.10 34.05 6.71
C SER A 76 8.65 32.72 6.10
N VAL A 77 7.74 32.00 6.77
CA VAL A 77 7.26 30.68 6.35
C VAL A 77 5.75 30.62 6.45
N VAL A 78 5.12 30.01 5.45
CA VAL A 78 3.68 29.73 5.45
C VAL A 78 3.43 28.45 6.24
N VAL A 79 2.53 28.52 7.21
CA VAL A 79 2.16 27.40 8.08
C VAL A 79 0.75 26.92 7.74
N GLN A 80 0.57 25.60 7.65
CA GLN A 80 -0.74 24.96 7.47
C GLN A 80 -1.26 24.45 8.81
N LYS A 81 -2.44 24.90 9.20
CA LYS A 81 -3.21 24.41 10.35
C LYS A 81 -4.22 23.37 9.84
N PHE A 82 -3.84 22.11 9.84
CA PHE A 82 -4.68 21.03 9.27
C PHE A 82 -5.97 20.82 10.05
N GLU A 83 -5.99 21.09 11.34
CA GLU A 83 -7.16 21.01 12.23
C GLU A 83 -8.28 21.97 11.84
N LYS A 84 -7.94 23.11 11.20
CA LYS A 84 -8.90 24.09 10.67
C LYS A 84 -9.25 23.87 9.21
N CYS A 85 -8.55 22.95 8.53
CA CYS A 85 -8.66 22.79 7.09
C CYS A 85 -9.83 21.88 6.70
N ARG A 86 -10.84 22.40 5.99
CA ARG A 86 -11.93 21.60 5.43
C ARG A 86 -11.62 20.88 4.11
N GLN A 87 -10.37 20.90 3.66
CA GLN A 87 -9.91 20.20 2.45
C GLN A 87 -10.58 20.70 1.14
N CYS A 88 -10.92 21.98 1.03
CA CYS A 88 -11.60 22.55 -0.14
C CYS A 88 -10.70 22.74 -1.38
N LEU A 89 -9.39 22.52 -1.25
CA LEU A 89 -8.36 22.53 -2.31
C LEU A 89 -8.17 23.86 -3.05
N ARG A 90 -8.84 24.97 -2.66
CA ARG A 90 -8.67 26.28 -3.31
C ARG A 90 -7.20 26.75 -3.32
N CYS A 91 -6.46 26.47 -2.25
CA CYS A 91 -5.04 26.78 -2.13
C CYS A 91 -4.15 26.00 -3.11
N VAL A 92 -4.60 24.85 -3.61
CA VAL A 92 -3.90 24.09 -4.65
C VAL A 92 -3.95 24.82 -5.98
N GLN A 93 -5.12 25.39 -6.32
CA GLN A 93 -5.36 26.08 -7.59
C GLN A 93 -4.47 27.31 -7.79
N VAL A 94 -4.06 27.98 -6.70
CA VAL A 94 -3.22 29.20 -6.74
C VAL A 94 -1.74 28.95 -6.48
N CYS A 95 -1.34 27.68 -6.25
CA CYS A 95 0.04 27.33 -5.89
C CYS A 95 0.87 26.95 -7.11
N ASN A 96 1.52 27.90 -7.77
CA ASN A 96 2.38 27.65 -8.93
C ASN A 96 3.65 26.81 -8.61
N PHE A 97 4.02 26.72 -7.32
CA PHE A 97 5.23 25.98 -6.88
C PHE A 97 4.94 24.55 -6.45
N GLN A 98 3.69 24.09 -6.61
CA GLN A 98 3.28 22.74 -6.19
C GLN A 98 3.62 22.42 -4.72
N ALA A 99 3.81 23.44 -3.88
CA ALA A 99 3.96 23.26 -2.45
C ALA A 99 2.66 22.73 -1.82
N ARG A 100 1.52 23.05 -2.45
CA ARG A 100 0.19 22.51 -2.13
C ARG A 100 -0.28 21.68 -3.30
N ALA A 101 -0.63 20.44 -3.03
CA ALA A 101 -1.07 19.51 -4.04
C ALA A 101 -2.30 18.71 -3.57
N GLN A 102 -3.08 18.28 -4.51
CA GLN A 102 -4.17 17.34 -4.31
C GLN A 102 -3.60 15.92 -4.17
N VAL A 103 -4.05 15.19 -3.16
CA VAL A 103 -3.77 13.77 -2.97
C VAL A 103 -5.04 12.98 -3.26
N GLY A 104 -4.99 12.23 -4.32
CA GLY A 104 -6.12 11.50 -4.86
C GLY A 104 -6.74 12.21 -6.07
N ILE A 105 -7.13 11.41 -7.05
CA ILE A 105 -7.81 11.85 -8.26
C ILE A 105 -8.79 10.76 -8.68
N GLU A 106 -9.96 11.16 -9.15
CA GLU A 106 -10.87 10.22 -9.84
C GLU A 106 -10.33 9.93 -11.24
N LYS A 107 -10.30 8.66 -11.58
CA LYS A 107 -9.91 8.17 -12.89
C LYS A 107 -10.92 7.16 -13.40
N THR A 108 -11.18 7.17 -14.69
CA THR A 108 -11.90 6.09 -15.36
C THR A 108 -11.00 4.86 -15.53
N VAL A 109 -11.61 3.70 -15.69
CA VAL A 109 -10.89 2.46 -16.03
C VAL A 109 -10.03 2.66 -17.28
N GLU A 110 -10.56 3.35 -18.27
CA GLU A 110 -9.90 3.63 -19.57
C GLU A 110 -8.64 4.48 -19.39
N GLU A 111 -8.70 5.52 -18.56
CA GLU A 111 -7.54 6.39 -18.29
C GLU A 111 -6.42 5.63 -17.56
N VAL A 112 -6.77 4.76 -16.59
CA VAL A 112 -5.78 3.94 -15.87
C VAL A 112 -5.16 2.92 -16.82
N VAL A 113 -5.97 2.20 -17.59
CA VAL A 113 -5.48 1.21 -18.55
C VAL A 113 -4.59 1.86 -19.62
N LYS A 114 -4.94 3.07 -20.09
CA LYS A 114 -4.09 3.82 -21.02
C LYS A 114 -2.70 4.06 -20.41
N ALA A 115 -2.63 4.58 -19.17
CA ALA A 115 -1.35 4.81 -18.50
C ALA A 115 -0.53 3.51 -18.32
N VAL A 116 -1.19 2.38 -18.03
CA VAL A 116 -0.54 1.07 -17.98
C VAL A 116 0.00 0.64 -19.36
N LEU A 117 -0.76 0.90 -20.43
CA LEU A 117 -0.36 0.55 -21.78
C LEU A 117 0.82 1.36 -22.32
N ASP A 118 1.03 2.58 -21.81
CA ASP A 118 2.17 3.43 -22.16
C ASP A 118 3.52 2.73 -21.84
N ASP A 119 3.56 1.85 -20.84
CA ASP A 119 4.76 1.08 -20.45
C ASP A 119 4.86 -0.32 -21.09
N ARG A 120 3.98 -0.68 -22.03
CA ARG A 120 3.88 -2.02 -22.63
C ARG A 120 5.20 -2.56 -23.18
N MET A 121 6.04 -1.69 -23.73
CA MET A 121 7.34 -2.08 -24.30
C MET A 121 8.30 -2.61 -23.23
N PHE A 122 8.25 -2.02 -22.03
CA PHE A 122 9.08 -2.46 -20.90
C PHE A 122 8.60 -3.83 -20.36
N TYR A 123 7.29 -4.03 -20.29
CA TYR A 123 6.73 -5.32 -19.84
C TYR A 123 7.15 -6.48 -20.75
N ARG A 124 7.09 -6.28 -22.07
CA ARG A 124 7.48 -7.31 -23.05
C ARG A 124 8.94 -7.75 -22.91
N ARG A 125 9.84 -6.80 -22.58
CA ARG A 125 11.28 -7.07 -22.45
C ARG A 125 11.66 -7.66 -21.10
N SER A 126 10.95 -7.30 -20.05
CA SER A 126 11.32 -7.67 -18.68
C SER A 126 10.47 -8.80 -18.09
N GLY A 127 9.38 -9.20 -18.75
CA GLY A 127 8.38 -10.08 -18.14
C GLY A 127 7.50 -9.37 -17.10
N GLY A 128 7.51 -8.03 -17.08
CA GLY A 128 6.78 -7.20 -16.15
C GLY A 128 5.29 -7.04 -16.46
N GLY A 129 4.66 -6.03 -15.88
CA GLY A 129 3.23 -5.77 -16.05
C GLY A 129 2.67 -4.74 -15.09
N VAL A 130 1.43 -4.91 -14.65
CA VAL A 130 0.76 -4.00 -13.71
C VAL A 130 0.62 -4.63 -12.33
N THR A 131 0.78 -3.82 -11.28
CA THR A 131 0.42 -4.18 -9.90
C THR A 131 -0.62 -3.20 -9.37
N LEU A 132 -1.78 -3.71 -8.96
CA LEU A 132 -2.82 -2.92 -8.28
C LEU A 132 -2.58 -3.01 -6.77
N SER A 133 -2.36 -1.86 -6.14
CA SER A 133 -2.01 -1.73 -4.73
C SER A 133 -2.62 -0.45 -4.14
N GLY A 134 -2.08 0.09 -3.04
CA GLY A 134 -2.43 1.42 -2.53
C GLY A 134 -2.91 1.44 -1.10
N GLY A 135 -4.19 1.76 -0.91
CA GLY A 135 -4.93 1.56 0.34
C GLY A 135 -5.30 0.09 0.49
N GLU A 136 -6.60 -0.22 0.33
CA GLU A 136 -7.07 -1.61 0.18
C GLU A 136 -7.87 -1.72 -1.11
N ILE A 137 -7.41 -2.57 -2.02
CA ILE A 137 -8.03 -2.73 -3.35
C ILE A 137 -9.47 -3.24 -3.28
N LEU A 138 -9.81 -4.02 -2.25
CA LEU A 138 -11.17 -4.52 -2.02
C LEU A 138 -12.18 -3.42 -1.69
N GLY A 139 -11.69 -2.25 -1.25
CA GLY A 139 -12.52 -1.05 -1.08
C GLY A 139 -13.04 -0.44 -2.38
N GLN A 140 -12.47 -0.85 -3.53
CA GLN A 140 -12.85 -0.45 -4.88
C GLN A 140 -12.85 -1.64 -5.84
N ALA A 141 -13.37 -2.78 -5.39
CA ALA A 141 -13.25 -4.08 -6.04
C ALA A 141 -13.76 -4.11 -7.50
N ASP A 142 -14.85 -3.42 -7.80
CA ASP A 142 -15.40 -3.35 -9.16
C ASP A 142 -14.44 -2.60 -10.10
N PHE A 143 -13.94 -1.46 -9.67
CA PHE A 143 -12.99 -0.65 -10.43
C PHE A 143 -11.68 -1.39 -10.70
N VAL A 144 -11.12 -2.01 -9.65
CA VAL A 144 -9.90 -2.83 -9.73
C VAL A 144 -10.11 -4.03 -10.65
N GLY A 145 -11.24 -4.74 -10.51
CA GLY A 145 -11.57 -5.89 -11.35
C GLY A 145 -11.65 -5.55 -12.84
N GLU A 146 -12.27 -4.43 -13.19
CA GLU A 146 -12.37 -4.00 -14.59
C GLU A 146 -11.01 -3.55 -15.18
N ILE A 147 -10.14 -2.91 -14.38
CA ILE A 147 -8.76 -2.60 -14.81
C ILE A 147 -8.00 -3.90 -15.12
N LEU A 148 -8.00 -4.86 -14.17
CA LEU A 148 -7.30 -6.13 -14.34
C LEU A 148 -7.83 -6.91 -15.55
N LYS A 149 -9.14 -6.98 -15.73
CA LYS A 149 -9.78 -7.62 -16.87
C LYS A 149 -9.31 -7.05 -18.19
N LYS A 150 -9.26 -5.71 -18.33
CA LYS A 150 -8.73 -5.05 -19.52
C LYS A 150 -7.22 -5.29 -19.69
N CYS A 151 -6.44 -5.27 -18.63
CA CYS A 151 -5.00 -5.58 -18.69
C CYS A 151 -4.76 -7.01 -19.19
N VAL A 152 -5.54 -7.98 -18.73
CA VAL A 152 -5.50 -9.37 -19.22
C VAL A 152 -5.87 -9.45 -20.71
N TYR A 153 -6.91 -8.72 -21.15
CA TYR A 153 -7.29 -8.63 -22.56
C TYR A 153 -6.14 -8.14 -23.45
N TYR A 154 -5.34 -7.18 -22.97
CA TYR A 154 -4.14 -6.69 -23.67
C TYR A 154 -2.89 -7.55 -23.47
N GLY A 155 -2.99 -8.71 -22.83
CA GLY A 155 -1.88 -9.64 -22.60
C GLY A 155 -0.85 -9.14 -21.58
N ILE A 156 -1.24 -8.22 -20.68
CA ILE A 156 -0.37 -7.69 -19.64
C ILE A 156 -0.40 -8.61 -18.42
N HIS A 157 0.77 -8.92 -17.86
CA HIS A 157 0.88 -9.65 -16.60
C HIS A 157 0.31 -8.80 -15.45
N THR A 158 -0.57 -9.40 -14.63
CA THR A 158 -1.29 -8.72 -13.57
C THR A 158 -0.89 -9.22 -12.20
N ALA A 159 -0.65 -8.31 -11.28
CA ALA A 159 -0.44 -8.59 -9.87
C ALA A 159 -1.34 -7.72 -8.99
N ILE A 160 -1.61 -8.18 -7.78
CA ILE A 160 -2.32 -7.40 -6.75
C ILE A 160 -1.57 -7.46 -5.44
N GLU A 161 -1.70 -6.40 -4.65
CA GLU A 161 -1.32 -6.34 -3.25
C GLU A 161 -2.55 -6.00 -2.42
N THR A 162 -2.84 -6.82 -1.41
CA THR A 162 -4.02 -6.65 -0.56
C THR A 162 -3.74 -7.13 0.85
N SER A 163 -4.42 -6.52 1.82
CA SER A 163 -4.48 -7.06 3.18
C SER A 163 -5.46 -8.23 3.30
N GLY A 164 -6.29 -8.46 2.28
CA GLY A 164 -7.36 -9.44 2.31
C GLY A 164 -8.55 -9.05 3.19
N TYR A 165 -8.60 -7.82 3.71
CA TYR A 165 -9.73 -7.36 4.53
C TYR A 165 -10.88 -6.88 3.66
N GLY A 166 -11.76 -7.81 3.29
CA GLY A 166 -12.93 -7.56 2.46
C GLY A 166 -13.74 -8.84 2.22
N LYS A 167 -14.79 -8.73 1.43
CA LYS A 167 -15.65 -9.88 1.10
C LYS A 167 -14.90 -10.85 0.19
N TRP A 168 -15.01 -12.14 0.48
CA TRP A 168 -14.42 -13.20 -0.34
C TRP A 168 -14.85 -13.12 -1.81
N GLU A 169 -16.13 -12.85 -2.07
CA GLU A 169 -16.66 -12.80 -3.44
C GLU A 169 -16.02 -11.72 -4.28
N ASP A 170 -15.70 -10.56 -3.68
CA ASP A 170 -14.97 -9.48 -4.35
C ASP A 170 -13.53 -9.88 -4.63
N LEU A 171 -12.84 -10.48 -3.65
CA LEU A 171 -11.48 -10.98 -3.82
C LEU A 171 -11.45 -12.06 -4.91
N LYS A 172 -12.33 -13.06 -4.85
CA LYS A 172 -12.43 -14.15 -5.82
C LYS A 172 -12.63 -13.64 -7.25
N ARG A 173 -13.46 -12.61 -7.45
CA ARG A 173 -13.67 -11.99 -8.75
C ARG A 173 -12.37 -11.35 -9.28
N ILE A 174 -11.65 -10.63 -8.44
CA ILE A 174 -10.34 -10.02 -8.77
C ILE A 174 -9.32 -11.10 -9.10
N LEU A 175 -9.25 -12.17 -8.31
CA LEU A 175 -8.35 -13.31 -8.53
C LEU A 175 -8.54 -13.94 -9.92
N GLY A 176 -9.74 -13.90 -10.49
CA GLY A 176 -10.01 -14.38 -11.86
C GLY A 176 -9.13 -13.73 -12.93
N TYR A 177 -8.73 -12.50 -12.71
CA TYR A 177 -7.91 -11.69 -13.62
C TYR A 177 -6.48 -11.46 -13.12
N THR A 178 -6.06 -12.13 -12.03
CA THR A 178 -4.75 -11.94 -11.41
C THR A 178 -3.83 -13.13 -11.69
N LYS A 179 -2.56 -12.88 -11.96
CA LYS A 179 -1.51 -13.91 -12.13
C LYS A 179 -0.67 -14.09 -10.86
N LEU A 180 -0.39 -13.00 -10.14
CA LEU A 180 0.40 -12.97 -8.92
C LEU A 180 -0.35 -12.22 -7.82
N VAL A 181 -0.44 -12.83 -6.65
CA VAL A 181 -1.10 -12.26 -5.47
C VAL A 181 -0.08 -12.07 -4.36
N PHE A 182 0.06 -10.84 -3.89
CA PHE A 182 0.70 -10.54 -2.61
C PHE A 182 -0.41 -10.31 -1.58
N LEU A 183 -0.42 -11.11 -0.53
CA LEU A 183 -1.42 -11.04 0.52
C LEU A 183 -0.75 -10.93 1.89
N ASP A 184 -1.07 -9.88 2.63
CA ASP A 184 -0.41 -9.55 3.89
C ASP A 184 -0.93 -10.38 5.06
N CYS A 185 -0.03 -11.03 5.80
CA CYS A 185 -0.27 -11.60 7.12
C CYS A 185 0.52 -10.80 8.17
N LYS A 186 -0.13 -9.88 8.87
CA LYS A 186 0.57 -8.88 9.69
C LYS A 186 0.79 -9.33 11.13
N CYS A 187 -0.15 -10.08 11.71
CA CYS A 187 -0.07 -10.60 13.07
C CYS A 187 -1.10 -11.72 13.25
N MET A 188 -0.69 -12.83 13.87
CA MET A 188 -1.57 -13.99 14.09
C MET A 188 -2.50 -13.79 15.28
N ASN A 189 -2.04 -13.13 16.35
CA ASN A 189 -2.90 -12.83 17.50
C ASN A 189 -3.92 -11.75 17.14
N ARG A 190 -5.21 -12.06 17.33
CA ARG A 190 -6.34 -11.20 16.96
C ARG A 190 -6.31 -9.84 17.67
N GLU A 191 -6.16 -9.84 18.98
CA GLU A 191 -6.22 -8.60 19.77
C GLU A 191 -5.01 -7.71 19.48
N LYS A 192 -3.84 -8.31 19.32
CA LYS A 192 -2.62 -7.62 18.90
C LYS A 192 -2.77 -7.05 17.48
N HIS A 193 -3.32 -7.84 16.54
CA HIS A 193 -3.61 -7.36 15.18
C HIS A 193 -4.54 -6.15 15.23
N LYS A 194 -5.63 -6.21 16.00
CA LYS A 194 -6.58 -5.09 16.15
C LYS A 194 -5.93 -3.84 16.74
N ALA A 195 -5.09 -4.02 17.76
CA ALA A 195 -4.34 -2.89 18.38
C ALA A 195 -3.35 -2.23 17.41
N LEU A 196 -2.79 -3.00 16.48
CA LEU A 196 -1.78 -2.55 15.52
C LEU A 196 -2.37 -1.99 14.23
N THR A 197 -3.53 -2.51 13.80
CA THR A 197 -4.11 -2.22 12.46
C THR A 197 -5.50 -1.61 12.50
N GLY A 198 -6.13 -1.57 13.67
CA GLY A 198 -7.50 -1.06 13.86
C GLY A 198 -8.61 -2.08 13.60
N VAL A 199 -8.29 -3.28 13.08
CA VAL A 199 -9.27 -4.33 12.75
C VAL A 199 -8.79 -5.70 13.24
N GLY A 200 -9.72 -6.64 13.47
CA GLY A 200 -9.39 -8.05 13.72
C GLY A 200 -8.82 -8.72 12.45
N ASN A 201 -8.21 -9.90 12.60
CA ASN A 201 -7.58 -10.63 11.50
C ASN A 201 -8.40 -11.81 10.98
N GLU A 202 -9.58 -12.09 11.53
CA GLU A 202 -10.37 -13.28 11.23
C GLU A 202 -10.67 -13.41 9.72
N ILE A 203 -11.25 -12.35 9.14
CA ILE A 203 -11.59 -12.32 7.72
C ILE A 203 -10.33 -12.37 6.83
N ILE A 204 -9.22 -11.80 7.30
CA ILE A 204 -7.94 -11.82 6.60
C ILE A 204 -7.41 -13.25 6.52
N LEU A 205 -7.32 -13.94 7.67
CA LEU A 205 -6.81 -15.31 7.73
C LEU A 205 -7.70 -16.28 6.93
N GLU A 206 -9.02 -16.11 7.01
CA GLU A 206 -9.97 -16.88 6.20
C GLU A 206 -9.73 -16.65 4.70
N ASN A 207 -9.57 -15.39 4.27
CA ASN A 207 -9.30 -15.04 2.88
C ASN A 207 -7.93 -15.53 2.41
N ILE A 208 -6.91 -15.58 3.29
CA ILE A 208 -5.60 -16.19 2.97
C ILE A 208 -5.79 -17.68 2.64
N VAL A 209 -6.49 -18.43 3.48
CA VAL A 209 -6.74 -19.87 3.27
C VAL A 209 -7.49 -20.10 1.96
N LYS A 210 -8.57 -19.37 1.71
CA LYS A 210 -9.36 -19.46 0.48
C LYS A 210 -8.55 -19.08 -0.75
N THR A 211 -7.72 -18.03 -0.66
CA THR A 211 -6.84 -17.60 -1.76
C THR A 211 -5.80 -18.66 -2.08
N ALA A 212 -5.19 -19.30 -1.08
CA ALA A 212 -4.22 -20.37 -1.26
C ALA A 212 -4.83 -21.56 -2.01
N GLN A 213 -6.01 -22.01 -1.59
CA GLN A 213 -6.77 -23.07 -2.28
C GLN A 213 -7.13 -22.70 -3.72
N TRP A 214 -7.57 -21.45 -3.92
CA TRP A 214 -7.94 -20.96 -5.23
C TRP A 214 -6.73 -20.85 -6.17
N CYS A 215 -5.61 -20.30 -5.70
CA CYS A 215 -4.38 -20.14 -6.46
C CYS A 215 -3.80 -21.49 -6.87
N GLU A 216 -3.74 -22.47 -5.95
CA GLU A 216 -3.31 -23.85 -6.25
C GLU A 216 -4.17 -24.47 -7.37
N LYS A 217 -5.50 -24.40 -7.24
CA LYS A 217 -6.44 -24.94 -8.23
C LYS A 217 -6.30 -24.30 -9.61
N HIS A 218 -5.96 -23.03 -9.71
CA HIS A 218 -5.93 -22.28 -10.98
C HIS A 218 -4.52 -21.98 -11.49
N GLY A 219 -3.47 -22.57 -10.87
CA GLY A 219 -2.08 -22.36 -11.28
C GLY A 219 -1.64 -20.89 -11.16
N LYS A 220 -2.08 -20.19 -10.12
CA LYS A 220 -1.71 -18.80 -9.83
C LYS A 220 -0.66 -18.73 -8.74
N GLN A 221 0.18 -17.72 -8.79
CA GLN A 221 1.21 -17.51 -7.78
C GLN A 221 0.64 -16.75 -6.59
N LEU A 222 0.88 -17.24 -5.38
CA LEU A 222 0.57 -16.59 -4.11
C LEU A 222 1.84 -16.40 -3.30
N ILE A 223 2.02 -15.20 -2.79
CA ILE A 223 3.08 -14.83 -1.87
C ILE A 223 2.42 -14.21 -0.64
N ILE A 224 2.70 -14.76 0.52
CA ILE A 224 2.27 -14.20 1.80
C ILE A 224 3.33 -13.21 2.26
N ARG A 225 2.97 -11.95 2.47
CA ARG A 225 3.88 -10.91 2.97
C ARG A 225 3.73 -10.73 4.48
N LEU A 226 4.84 -10.77 5.19
CA LEU A 226 4.94 -10.45 6.60
C LEU A 226 5.76 -9.17 6.78
N PRO A 227 5.13 -8.00 6.91
CA PRO A 227 5.85 -6.80 7.34
C PRO A 227 6.27 -6.98 8.80
N LEU A 228 7.57 -6.98 9.04
CA LEU A 228 8.17 -7.10 10.37
C LEU A 228 8.48 -5.72 10.94
N ILE A 229 7.84 -5.40 12.05
CA ILE A 229 7.96 -4.10 12.70
C ILE A 229 8.58 -4.30 14.08
N PRO A 230 9.76 -3.72 14.35
CA PRO A 230 10.46 -3.89 15.62
C PRO A 230 9.56 -3.63 16.81
N THR A 231 9.62 -4.51 17.81
CA THR A 231 8.83 -4.44 19.04
C THR A 231 7.32 -4.56 18.91
N LEU A 232 6.78 -4.48 17.69
CA LEU A 232 5.35 -4.53 17.47
C LEU A 232 4.83 -5.90 17.04
N ASN A 233 5.48 -6.59 16.11
CA ASN A 233 5.03 -7.89 15.63
C ASN A 233 6.17 -8.86 15.26
N ASP A 234 7.42 -8.52 15.62
CA ASP A 234 8.62 -9.30 15.31
C ASP A 234 9.04 -10.25 16.46
N ASP A 235 8.16 -10.43 17.45
CA ASP A 235 8.38 -11.42 18.53
C ASP A 235 8.30 -12.86 17.99
N ASP A 236 9.02 -13.77 18.68
CA ASP A 236 9.19 -15.18 18.28
C ASP A 236 7.85 -15.91 18.12
N ILE A 237 6.86 -15.56 18.95
CA ILE A 237 5.53 -16.20 18.92
C ILE A 237 4.85 -15.86 17.60
N ASN A 238 4.74 -14.58 17.28
CA ASN A 238 4.10 -14.13 16.04
C ASN A 238 4.82 -14.65 14.78
N VAL A 239 6.15 -14.60 14.79
CA VAL A 239 7.00 -15.08 13.68
C VAL A 239 6.81 -16.58 13.48
N ARG A 240 6.85 -17.38 14.55
CA ARG A 240 6.67 -18.84 14.51
C ARG A 240 5.26 -19.24 14.10
N ASP A 241 4.25 -18.59 14.64
CA ASP A 241 2.85 -18.88 14.33
C ASP A 241 2.52 -18.52 12.87
N THR A 242 3.05 -17.39 12.36
CA THR A 242 2.92 -17.03 10.96
C THR A 242 3.60 -18.06 10.05
N ALA A 243 4.81 -18.50 10.41
CA ALA A 243 5.54 -19.51 9.64
C ALA A 243 4.80 -20.84 9.58
N LYS A 244 4.26 -21.33 10.70
CA LYS A 244 3.45 -22.55 10.78
C LYS A 244 2.19 -22.43 9.93
N PHE A 245 1.47 -21.32 10.07
CA PHE A 245 0.26 -21.05 9.30
C PHE A 245 0.52 -21.09 7.80
N VAL A 246 1.56 -20.39 7.32
CA VAL A 246 1.89 -20.35 5.90
C VAL A 246 2.36 -21.72 5.38
N LYS A 247 3.12 -22.47 6.17
CA LYS A 247 3.57 -23.83 5.80
C LYS A 247 2.40 -24.80 5.56
N GLU A 248 1.28 -24.63 6.29
CA GLU A 248 0.09 -25.49 6.19
C GLU A 248 -0.84 -25.09 5.04
N LEU A 249 -0.63 -23.92 4.41
CA LEU A 249 -1.47 -23.47 3.30
C LEU A 249 -1.32 -24.36 2.07
N ARG A 250 -2.41 -24.59 1.35
CA ARG A 250 -2.42 -25.25 0.05
C ARG A 250 -1.53 -24.49 -0.95
N GLY A 251 -0.88 -25.23 -1.86
CA GLY A 251 0.05 -24.66 -2.84
C GLY A 251 1.37 -24.20 -2.25
N LYS A 252 1.56 -24.32 -0.93
CA LYS A 252 2.81 -23.96 -0.22
C LYS A 252 3.38 -22.61 -0.67
N PRO A 253 2.66 -21.51 -0.49
CA PRO A 253 3.09 -20.19 -0.92
C PRO A 253 4.41 -19.79 -0.26
N LEU A 254 5.14 -18.89 -0.91
CA LEU A 254 6.33 -18.28 -0.34
C LEU A 254 5.93 -17.30 0.78
N LEU A 255 6.63 -17.33 1.91
CA LEU A 255 6.57 -16.31 2.94
C LEU A 255 7.62 -15.22 2.63
N ASN A 256 7.18 -14.05 2.18
CA ASN A 256 8.06 -12.93 1.92
C ASN A 256 8.06 -11.97 3.12
N VAL A 257 9.21 -11.82 3.72
CA VAL A 257 9.41 -11.00 4.91
C VAL A 257 9.89 -9.62 4.51
N LEU A 258 9.19 -8.60 4.97
CA LEU A 258 9.51 -7.21 4.68
C LEU A 258 10.03 -6.53 5.95
N PRO A 259 11.36 -6.34 6.09
CA PRO A 259 11.93 -5.59 7.20
C PRO A 259 11.36 -4.17 7.26
N TYR A 260 11.27 -3.63 8.46
CA TYR A 260 10.75 -2.28 8.69
C TYR A 260 11.62 -1.21 8.00
N HIS A 261 10.95 -0.19 7.48
CA HIS A 261 11.53 1.07 7.02
C HIS A 261 10.57 2.23 7.32
N ASN A 262 11.10 3.41 7.51
CA ASN A 262 10.31 4.61 7.86
C ASN A 262 9.95 5.51 6.66
N PHE A 263 9.99 5.00 5.42
CA PHE A 263 9.74 5.77 4.18
C PHE A 263 8.36 6.43 4.15
N GLY A 264 7.43 6.00 5.01
CA GLY A 264 6.11 6.61 5.14
C GLY A 264 6.11 7.98 5.81
N ALA A 265 7.08 8.28 6.69
CA ALA A 265 7.08 9.45 7.58
C ALA A 265 6.85 10.78 6.83
N SER A 266 7.57 11.01 5.74
CA SER A 266 7.43 12.23 4.94
C SER A 266 6.03 12.42 4.35
N LYS A 267 5.34 11.34 3.95
CA LYS A 267 3.97 11.42 3.45
C LYS A 267 2.99 11.84 4.55
N TYR A 268 3.18 11.33 5.78
CA TYR A 268 2.35 11.71 6.94
C TYR A 268 2.49 13.19 7.26
N GLU A 269 3.71 13.72 7.31
CA GLU A 269 3.98 15.14 7.55
C GLU A 269 3.21 16.03 6.55
N THR A 270 3.26 15.69 5.26
CA THR A 270 2.62 16.50 4.21
C THR A 270 1.10 16.58 4.31
N ILE A 271 0.45 15.65 5.01
CA ILE A 271 -1.00 15.64 5.25
C ILE A 271 -1.35 16.03 6.71
N GLY A 272 -0.38 16.57 7.45
CA GLY A 272 -0.56 17.07 8.82
C GLY A 272 -0.78 15.97 9.86
N LYS A 273 -0.23 14.79 9.63
CA LYS A 273 -0.29 13.66 10.57
C LYS A 273 1.11 13.32 11.06
N ARG A 274 1.20 12.83 12.29
CA ARG A 274 2.42 12.20 12.82
C ARG A 274 2.49 10.74 12.35
N TYR A 275 3.69 10.29 11.95
CA TYR A 275 3.91 8.88 11.64
C TYR A 275 4.04 8.08 12.96
N PRO A 276 3.16 7.11 13.25
CA PRO A 276 3.13 6.50 14.58
C PRO A 276 4.37 5.70 14.96
N THR A 277 5.17 5.30 13.99
CA THR A 277 6.39 4.50 14.18
C THR A 277 7.65 5.25 13.74
N GLU A 278 7.64 6.60 13.76
CA GLU A 278 8.77 7.42 13.32
C GLU A 278 10.05 7.21 14.14
N ASP A 279 9.88 6.84 15.43
CA ASP A 279 10.99 6.63 16.37
C ASP A 279 11.59 5.22 16.28
N LEU A 280 10.96 4.29 15.53
CA LEU A 280 11.48 2.93 15.39
C LEU A 280 12.65 2.88 14.40
N GLN A 281 13.65 2.11 14.76
CA GLN A 281 14.78 1.79 13.87
C GLN A 281 14.52 0.46 13.15
N PRO A 282 15.04 0.27 11.93
CA PRO A 282 15.00 -1.04 11.26
C PRO A 282 15.63 -2.14 12.12
N GLN A 283 15.24 -3.40 11.85
CA GLN A 283 15.86 -4.56 12.51
C GLN A 283 17.37 -4.60 12.26
N GLU A 284 18.12 -4.97 13.28
CA GLU A 284 19.56 -5.26 13.17
C GLU A 284 19.80 -6.64 12.56
N SER A 285 21.03 -6.90 12.14
CA SER A 285 21.41 -8.18 11.54
C SER A 285 21.12 -9.38 12.44
N GLU A 286 21.30 -9.23 13.75
CA GLU A 286 21.04 -10.27 14.76
C GLU A 286 19.56 -10.62 14.84
N ASP A 287 18.67 -9.63 14.82
CA ASP A 287 17.21 -9.85 14.79
C ASP A 287 16.81 -10.64 13.55
N MET A 288 17.34 -10.25 12.39
CA MET A 288 17.06 -10.94 11.15
C MET A 288 17.60 -12.37 11.12
N GLN A 289 18.75 -12.65 11.76
CA GLN A 289 19.28 -14.00 11.91
C GLN A 289 18.39 -14.86 12.80
N ARG A 290 17.94 -14.32 13.95
CA ARG A 290 16.99 -14.97 14.85
C ARG A 290 15.70 -15.38 14.12
N ILE A 291 15.13 -14.46 13.35
CA ILE A 291 13.90 -14.68 12.58
C ILE A 291 14.10 -15.74 11.49
N LYS A 292 15.18 -15.69 10.74
CA LYS A 292 15.52 -16.69 9.73
C LYS A 292 15.64 -18.09 10.32
N LYS A 293 16.31 -18.20 11.50
CA LYS A 293 16.42 -19.47 12.22
C LYS A 293 15.07 -20.05 12.58
N ILE A 294 14.12 -19.24 13.04
CA ILE A 294 12.74 -19.69 13.31
C ILE A 294 12.07 -20.25 12.05
N PHE A 295 12.23 -19.58 10.89
CA PHE A 295 11.65 -20.07 9.64
C PHE A 295 12.27 -21.37 9.17
N GLU A 296 13.58 -21.54 9.34
CA GLU A 296 14.31 -22.77 9.04
C GLU A 296 13.86 -23.92 9.95
N GLU A 297 13.74 -23.68 11.27
CA GLU A 297 13.23 -24.65 12.25
C GLU A 297 11.80 -25.11 11.90
N VAL A 298 10.93 -24.19 11.50
CA VAL A 298 9.57 -24.51 11.07
C VAL A 298 9.58 -25.21 9.71
N GLY A 299 10.56 -24.94 8.85
CA GLY A 299 10.66 -25.48 7.49
C GLY A 299 9.66 -24.86 6.52
N VAL A 300 9.43 -23.54 6.61
CA VAL A 300 8.65 -22.76 5.66
C VAL A 300 9.58 -22.21 4.56
N ARG A 301 9.10 -22.16 3.29
CA ARG A 301 9.81 -21.43 2.24
C ARG A 301 9.70 -19.94 2.48
N PHE A 302 10.81 -19.22 2.54
CA PHE A 302 10.80 -17.77 2.77
C PHE A 302 11.81 -17.02 1.91
N SER A 303 11.58 -15.71 1.77
CA SER A 303 12.50 -14.72 1.22
C SER A 303 12.47 -13.45 2.08
N VAL A 304 13.49 -12.61 1.99
CA VAL A 304 13.59 -11.35 2.74
C VAL A 304 13.82 -10.20 1.76
N GLY A 305 13.08 -9.10 1.96
CA GLY A 305 13.18 -7.91 1.11
C GLY A 305 12.21 -7.91 -0.06
N GLY A 306 12.47 -7.08 -1.07
CA GLY A 306 11.64 -6.94 -2.26
C GLY A 306 11.50 -8.23 -3.08
N TYR A 307 10.90 -8.10 -4.28
CA TYR A 307 10.66 -9.25 -5.16
C TYR A 307 11.97 -9.76 -5.79
N ASN A 308 12.71 -10.58 -5.05
CA ASN A 308 13.92 -11.30 -5.51
C ASN A 308 13.67 -12.81 -5.41
N ILE A 309 12.81 -13.35 -6.31
CA ILE A 309 12.37 -14.75 -6.30
C ILE A 309 12.84 -15.45 -7.57
#